data_7811ebc2e2ae1cb7f6952436401c843c
#
_entry.id   7811ebc2e2ae1cb7f6952436401c843c
#
_cell.length_a   1.000
_cell.length_b   1.000
_cell.length_c   1.000
_cell.angle_alpha   90.00
_cell.angle_beta   90.00
_cell.angle_gamma   90.00
#
_symmetry.space_group_name_H-M   'P 1'
#
loop_
_entity.id
_entity.type
_entity.pdbx_description
1 polymer ?
#
loop_
_entity_poly.entity_id
_entity_poly.type
_entity_poly.pdbx_seq_one_letter_code
_entity_poly.pdbx_strand_id
1 'polypeptide(L)'
;LNIAFRALQNSMKKKPLKTLDGFTPEQRFFLSWARVWAGNARPEYLEYLITVDPHSPNMARVNAALPEIDAWYDAFKIKKGDKLFIPANKRAHIW
;
A
#
# COMPACT_ATOMS: atom_id res chain seq x y z
N LEU A 1 2.99 -3.66 6.56
CA LEU A 1 3.06 -4.10 5.14
C LEU A 1 4.41 -4.74 4.80
N ASN A 2 5.55 -4.15 5.15
CA ASN A 2 6.87 -4.70 4.82
C ASN A 2 7.07 -6.14 5.28
N ILE A 3 6.72 -6.49 6.51
CA ILE A 3 6.82 -7.85 7.04
C ILE A 3 5.94 -8.81 6.24
N ALA A 4 4.69 -8.43 5.97
CA ALA A 4 3.77 -9.26 5.19
C ALA A 4 4.26 -9.44 3.73
N PHE A 5 4.82 -8.39 3.13
CA PHE A 5 5.41 -8.48 1.79
C PHE A 5 6.63 -9.43 1.75
N ARG A 6 7.53 -9.35 2.75
CA ARG A 6 8.65 -10.30 2.90
C ARG A 6 8.16 -11.75 3.07
N ALA A 7 7.07 -11.97 3.81
CA ALA A 7 6.47 -13.29 3.95
C ALA A 7 5.96 -13.82 2.59
N LEU A 8 5.30 -12.98 1.80
CA LEU A 8 4.90 -13.31 0.42
C LEU A 8 6.13 -13.69 -0.42
N GLN A 9 7.18 -12.87 -0.43
CA GLN A 9 8.40 -13.15 -1.19
C GLN A 9 9.04 -14.49 -0.79
N ASN A 10 9.10 -14.79 0.51
CA ASN A 10 9.64 -16.06 1.00
C ASN A 10 8.75 -17.25 0.61
N SER A 11 7.44 -17.08 0.60
CA SER A 11 6.51 -18.10 0.10
C SER A 11 6.72 -18.37 -1.38
N MET A 12 6.92 -17.32 -2.20
CA MET A 12 7.14 -17.45 -3.64
C MET A 12 8.47 -18.14 -4.00
N LYS A 13 9.49 -18.08 -3.13
CA LYS A 13 10.72 -18.86 -3.31
C LYS A 13 10.47 -20.38 -3.27
N LYS A 14 9.49 -20.83 -2.46
CA LYS A 14 9.10 -22.24 -2.34
C LYS A 14 8.06 -22.64 -3.39
N LYS A 15 7.12 -21.76 -3.69
CA LYS A 15 6.05 -21.99 -4.65
C LYS A 15 5.83 -20.70 -5.45
N PRO A 16 6.46 -20.61 -6.65
CA PRO A 16 6.29 -19.44 -7.52
C PRO A 16 4.82 -19.19 -7.88
N LEU A 17 4.39 -17.95 -7.76
CA LEU A 17 3.07 -17.51 -8.18
C LEU A 17 3.13 -16.92 -9.58
N LYS A 18 2.08 -17.17 -10.37
CA LYS A 18 1.97 -16.65 -11.74
C LYS A 18 1.31 -15.26 -11.73
N THR A 19 1.58 -14.48 -12.78
CA THR A 19 0.77 -13.32 -13.15
C THR A 19 -0.67 -13.76 -13.38
N LEU A 20 -1.63 -12.99 -12.87
CA LEU A 20 -3.06 -13.26 -12.99
C LEU A 20 -3.75 -11.94 -13.36
N ASP A 21 -4.62 -11.98 -14.36
CA ASP A 21 -5.36 -10.81 -14.87
C ASP A 21 -4.46 -9.61 -15.19
N GLY A 22 -3.25 -9.86 -15.72
CA GLY A 22 -2.27 -8.83 -16.06
C GLY A 22 -1.48 -8.28 -14.88
N PHE A 23 -1.70 -8.74 -13.65
CA PHE A 23 -1.00 -8.27 -12.45
C PHE A 23 -0.02 -9.31 -11.90
N THR A 24 1.19 -8.85 -11.58
CA THR A 24 2.18 -9.68 -10.88
C THR A 24 1.72 -10.00 -9.45
N PRO A 25 2.29 -11.03 -8.80
CA PRO A 25 1.98 -11.32 -7.40
C PRO A 25 2.21 -10.12 -6.46
N GLU A 26 3.27 -9.36 -6.69
CA GLU A 26 3.61 -8.17 -5.91
C GLU A 26 2.57 -7.06 -6.11
N GLN A 27 2.18 -6.81 -7.36
CA GLN A 27 1.11 -5.83 -7.65
C GLN A 27 -0.20 -6.25 -6.99
N ARG A 28 -0.57 -7.53 -7.07
CA ARG A 28 -1.80 -8.05 -6.43
C ARG A 28 -1.77 -7.91 -4.91
N PHE A 29 -0.59 -8.05 -4.28
CA PHE A 29 -0.45 -7.82 -2.84
C PHE A 29 -0.85 -6.39 -2.46
N PHE A 30 -0.31 -5.38 -3.14
CA PHE A 30 -0.62 -3.98 -2.86
C PHE A 30 -2.05 -3.60 -3.24
N LEU A 31 -2.55 -4.12 -4.37
CA LEU A 31 -3.95 -3.92 -4.77
C LEU A 31 -4.93 -4.54 -3.76
N SER A 32 -4.60 -5.70 -3.20
CA SER A 32 -5.40 -6.34 -2.16
C SER A 32 -5.43 -5.50 -0.88
N TRP A 33 -4.30 -4.93 -0.48
CA TRP A 33 -4.26 -3.98 0.64
C TRP A 33 -5.15 -2.77 0.39
N ALA A 34 -5.03 -2.14 -0.77
CA ALA A 34 -5.87 -1.00 -1.13
C ALA A 34 -7.36 -1.36 -1.14
N ARG A 35 -7.71 -2.55 -1.60
CA ARG A 35 -9.08 -3.04 -1.63
C ARG A 35 -9.68 -3.26 -0.24
N VAL A 36 -8.90 -3.72 0.73
CA VAL A 36 -9.36 -3.87 2.13
C VAL A 36 -9.85 -2.53 2.70
N TRP A 37 -9.20 -1.44 2.31
CA TRP A 37 -9.54 -0.08 2.77
C TRP A 37 -10.43 0.69 1.80
N ALA A 38 -10.84 0.07 0.68
CA ALA A 38 -11.77 0.71 -0.25
C ALA A 38 -13.13 0.89 0.41
N GLY A 39 -13.57 2.14 0.49
CA GLY A 39 -14.86 2.48 1.09
C GLY A 39 -15.17 3.96 0.87
N ASN A 40 -16.44 4.26 0.75
CA ASN A 40 -16.95 5.62 0.66
C ASN A 40 -17.63 5.99 1.98
N ALA A 41 -17.33 7.17 2.48
CA ALA A 41 -17.99 7.76 3.63
C ALA A 41 -18.48 9.16 3.27
N ARG A 42 -19.60 9.57 3.85
CA ARG A 42 -20.09 10.96 3.70
C ARG A 42 -19.10 11.92 4.37
N PRO A 43 -18.91 13.13 3.84
CA PRO A 43 -17.97 14.11 4.41
C PRO A 43 -18.20 14.36 5.91
N GLU A 44 -19.44 14.54 6.32
CA GLU A 44 -19.80 14.81 7.73
C GLU A 44 -19.42 13.65 8.66
N TYR A 45 -19.52 12.42 8.16
CA TYR A 45 -19.10 11.24 8.91
C TYR A 45 -17.58 11.13 9.04
N LEU A 46 -16.86 11.51 7.99
CA LEU A 46 -15.39 11.58 8.04
C LEU A 46 -14.92 12.64 9.03
N GLU A 47 -15.53 13.82 9.05
CA GLU A 47 -15.25 14.87 10.04
C GLU A 47 -15.50 14.38 11.46
N TYR A 48 -16.61 13.70 11.68
CA TYR A 48 -16.91 13.09 12.99
C TYR A 48 -15.83 12.06 13.37
N LEU A 49 -15.46 11.15 12.48
CA LEU A 49 -14.45 10.13 12.76
C LEU A 49 -13.08 10.74 13.11
N ILE A 50 -12.67 11.82 12.47
CA ILE A 50 -11.40 12.50 12.78
C ILE A 50 -11.36 12.99 14.23
N THR A 51 -12.52 13.29 14.82
CA THR A 51 -12.60 13.79 16.21
C THR A 51 -12.68 12.68 17.25
N VAL A 52 -13.19 11.50 16.91
CA VAL A 52 -13.50 10.44 17.90
C VAL A 52 -12.72 9.13 17.67
N ASP A 53 -12.26 8.86 16.46
CA ASP A 53 -11.57 7.63 16.11
C ASP A 53 -10.04 7.88 16.09
N PRO A 54 -9.25 7.15 16.90
CA PRO A 54 -7.79 7.28 16.88
C PRO A 54 -7.16 6.76 15.59
N HIS A 55 -7.93 6.10 14.74
CA HIS A 55 -7.44 5.55 13.50
C HIS A 55 -7.50 6.56 12.35
N SER A 56 -6.52 6.54 11.47
CA SER A 56 -6.53 7.35 10.26
C SER A 56 -7.64 6.91 9.28
N PRO A 57 -8.21 7.83 8.51
CA PRO A 57 -9.17 7.51 7.46
C PRO A 57 -8.65 6.47 6.46
N ASN A 58 -9.56 5.69 5.87
CA ASN A 58 -9.21 4.61 4.95
C ASN A 58 -8.28 5.04 3.81
N MET A 59 -8.54 6.19 3.22
CA MET A 59 -7.70 6.75 2.15
C MET A 59 -6.26 7.01 2.63
N ALA A 60 -6.08 7.49 3.85
CA ALA A 60 -4.76 7.73 4.41
C ALA A 60 -4.01 6.42 4.69
N ARG A 61 -4.71 5.34 5.09
CA ARG A 61 -4.10 4.01 5.29
C ARG A 61 -3.50 3.42 4.01
N VAL A 62 -3.97 3.85 2.86
CA VAL A 62 -3.43 3.45 1.55
C VAL A 62 -2.42 4.50 1.07
N ASN A 63 -2.87 5.73 0.88
CA ASN A 63 -2.11 6.78 0.19
C ASN A 63 -0.95 7.37 1.00
N ALA A 64 -0.96 7.22 2.33
CA ALA A 64 0.17 7.59 3.16
C ALA A 64 1.11 6.40 3.46
N ALA A 65 0.59 5.16 3.48
CA ALA A 65 1.40 4.00 3.82
C ALA A 65 2.18 3.42 2.62
N LEU A 66 1.56 3.33 1.44
CA LEU A 66 2.21 2.73 0.27
C LEU A 66 3.46 3.51 -0.20
N PRO A 67 3.46 4.86 -0.23
CA PRO A 67 4.64 5.63 -0.64
C PRO A 67 5.87 5.47 0.26
N GLU A 68 5.72 4.89 1.45
CA GLU A 68 6.82 4.60 2.36
C GLU A 68 7.49 3.22 2.08
N ILE A 69 6.99 2.46 1.11
CA ILE A 69 7.40 1.07 0.86
C ILE A 69 8.14 0.95 -0.47
N ASP A 70 9.45 0.71 -0.46
CA ASP A 70 10.28 0.59 -1.65
C ASP A 70 9.73 -0.44 -2.65
N ALA A 71 9.28 -1.60 -2.18
CA ALA A 71 8.71 -2.63 -3.01
C ALA A 71 7.46 -2.21 -3.81
N TRP A 72 6.71 -1.20 -3.34
CA TRP A 72 5.60 -0.63 -4.09
C TRP A 72 6.09 0.13 -5.31
N TYR A 73 7.20 0.89 -5.18
CA TYR A 73 7.83 1.57 -6.32
C TYR A 73 8.29 0.58 -7.38
N ASP A 74 8.91 -0.52 -6.95
CA ASP A 74 9.37 -1.57 -7.86
C ASP A 74 8.22 -2.26 -8.58
N ALA A 75 7.14 -2.60 -7.84
CA ALA A 75 5.98 -3.30 -8.38
C ALA A 75 5.24 -2.47 -9.45
N PHE A 76 5.10 -1.16 -9.25
CA PHE A 76 4.34 -0.27 -10.15
C PHE A 76 5.20 0.64 -11.00
N LYS A 77 6.55 0.52 -10.93
CA LYS A 77 7.51 1.36 -11.67
C LYS A 77 7.31 2.86 -11.41
N ILE A 78 7.01 3.20 -10.16
CA ILE A 78 6.78 4.57 -9.72
C ILE A 78 8.08 5.37 -9.81
N LYS A 79 8.00 6.57 -10.36
CA LYS A 79 9.16 7.46 -10.61
C LYS A 79 8.87 8.88 -10.19
N LYS A 80 9.91 9.69 -10.14
CA LYS A 80 9.81 11.13 -9.87
C LYS A 80 8.82 11.79 -10.85
N GLY A 81 7.87 12.53 -10.29
CA GLY A 81 6.78 13.17 -11.03
C GLY A 81 5.44 12.45 -10.94
N ASP A 82 5.43 11.16 -10.56
CA ASP A 82 4.19 10.44 -10.31
C ASP A 82 3.54 10.89 -8.99
N LYS A 83 2.22 10.76 -8.92
CA LYS A 83 1.48 11.05 -7.68
C LYS A 83 1.97 10.16 -6.55
N LEU A 84 1.99 10.69 -5.33
CA LEU A 84 2.44 10.01 -4.12
C LEU A 84 3.93 9.63 -4.13
N PHE A 85 4.73 10.07 -5.09
CA PHE A 85 6.17 9.83 -5.08
C PHE A 85 6.84 10.52 -3.89
N ILE A 86 7.58 9.75 -3.08
CA ILE A 86 8.46 10.24 -2.03
C ILE A 86 9.90 9.82 -2.36
N PRO A 87 10.90 10.74 -2.36
CA PRO A 87 12.31 10.38 -2.55
C PRO A 87 12.77 9.33 -1.53
N ALA A 88 13.58 8.37 -1.93
CA ALA A 88 14.00 7.25 -1.10
C ALA A 88 14.60 7.68 0.26
N ASN A 89 15.40 8.77 0.27
CA ASN A 89 15.98 9.31 1.49
C ASN A 89 14.99 10.03 2.43
N LYS A 90 13.72 10.15 2.03
CA LYS A 90 12.64 10.74 2.85
C LYS A 90 11.59 9.73 3.26
N ARG A 91 11.71 8.47 2.82
CA ARG A 91 10.78 7.40 3.20
C ARG A 91 11.08 6.91 4.61
N ALA A 92 10.05 6.57 5.36
CA ALA A 92 10.20 6.00 6.69
C ALA A 92 10.70 4.55 6.60
N HIS A 93 11.84 4.28 7.24
CA HIS A 93 12.40 2.93 7.38
C HIS A 93 12.26 2.50 8.84
N ILE A 94 11.26 1.67 9.11
CA ILE A 94 10.98 1.22 10.48
C ILE A 94 11.67 -0.13 10.76
N TRP A 95 11.96 -0.92 9.73
CA TRP A 95 12.56 -2.27 9.82
C TRP A 95 13.57 -2.53 8.71
#